data_4a3c0d3b4b61a737262c307e28ed6e28
#
_entry.id   4a3c0d3b4b61a737262c307e28ed6e28
#
_cell.length_a   1.000
_cell.length_b   1.000
_cell.length_c   1.000
_cell.angle_alpha   90.00
_cell.angle_beta   90.00
_cell.angle_gamma   90.00
#
_symmetry.space_group_name_H-M   'P 1'
#
loop_
_entity.id
_entity.type
_entity.pdbx_description
1 polymer ?
#
loop_
_entity_poly.entity_id
_entity_poly.type
_entity_poly.pdbx_seq_one_letter_code
_entity_poly.pdbx_strand_id
1 'polypeptide(L)'
;MDRREILKGAMTGMLTFWASPLLRAAQQPAAGVRRLTDNLGIIEAGGSNVVVFSAGEGLVLVDSGPPKSGDGLTAALKSFAGSAKVQTLFNTHYHLDQTGNNEIFAAGGAIIIAHDRTRQWMASDYWVPAEERYEKARPKAAWPTQTFLDKGSLKAGAEQIDYGYLIEAHTSGDIYVFFKNSNVLAVGDVASPQRDPALDYFTGAWIGGRVDAMDVVLKISNDQTKIVPAYGPVMTRAEFKAERDLMEEVRARLFKQVREGDGPEDMLEGGVMKGLARTWKDPKKFLYDACKGLWAHHSKLDRNVV
;
A
#
# COMPACT_ATOMS: atom_id res chain seq x y z
N MET A 1 20.67 52.72 51.69
CA MET A 1 19.23 52.51 51.52
C MET A 1 18.99 51.03 51.41
N ASP A 2 18.27 50.55 52.37
CA ASP A 2 18.26 49.18 52.85
C ASP A 2 17.41 48.22 52.00
N ARG A 3 17.94 47.04 51.77
CA ARG A 3 17.33 45.95 50.98
C ARG A 3 16.30 45.12 51.77
N ARG A 4 15.61 45.72 52.75
CA ARG A 4 14.83 44.92 53.75
C ARG A 4 13.33 45.25 53.82
N GLU A 5 12.73 45.92 52.86
CA GLU A 5 11.30 46.29 52.95
C GLU A 5 10.41 45.83 51.79
N ILE A 6 10.64 44.69 51.20
CA ILE A 6 9.66 44.09 50.27
C ILE A 6 9.35 42.64 50.72
N LEU A 7 8.83 42.51 51.92
CA LEU A 7 8.30 41.23 52.39
C LEU A 7 7.20 41.44 53.43
N LYS A 8 6.11 42.08 53.02
CA LYS A 8 4.80 41.99 53.72
C LYS A 8 3.70 42.43 52.75
N GLY A 9 3.06 41.51 52.14
CA GLY A 9 1.89 41.80 51.29
C GLY A 9 1.22 40.51 50.78
N ALA A 10 0.36 40.00 51.64
CA ALA A 10 -0.85 39.23 51.31
C ALA A 10 -0.70 37.99 50.42
N MET A 11 -0.63 36.83 51.08
CA MET A 11 -1.24 35.59 50.60
C MET A 11 -2.73 35.81 50.42
N THR A 12 -3.21 35.74 49.19
CA THR A 12 -4.59 35.38 48.88
C THR A 12 -4.53 34.37 47.75
N GLY A 13 -4.77 33.12 48.09
CA GLY A 13 -4.66 32.00 47.20
C GLY A 13 -5.69 32.08 46.08
N MET A 14 -5.23 31.93 44.84
CA MET A 14 -6.01 31.39 43.75
C MET A 14 -5.28 30.17 43.22
N LEU A 15 -5.72 29.02 43.69
CA LEU A 15 -5.44 27.74 43.09
C LEU A 15 -6.09 27.72 41.72
N THR A 16 -5.39 28.22 40.70
CA THR A 16 -5.72 27.94 39.31
C THR A 16 -5.31 26.49 39.05
N PHE A 17 -6.26 25.60 39.09
CA PHE A 17 -6.12 24.28 38.51
C PHE A 17 -5.74 24.45 37.02
N TRP A 18 -4.48 24.27 36.71
CA TRP A 18 -4.05 23.99 35.36
C TRP A 18 -4.57 22.59 35.02
N ALA A 19 -5.79 22.56 34.48
CA ALA A 19 -6.25 21.37 33.77
C ALA A 19 -5.29 21.19 32.58
N SER A 20 -4.33 20.29 32.76
CA SER A 20 -3.56 19.76 31.64
C SER A 20 -4.58 19.31 30.60
N PRO A 21 -4.51 19.77 29.33
CA PRO A 21 -5.29 19.15 28.29
C PRO A 21 -4.76 17.70 28.21
N LEU A 22 -5.51 16.76 28.79
CA LEU A 22 -5.40 15.37 28.42
C LEU A 22 -5.47 15.36 26.89
N LEU A 23 -4.32 15.14 26.26
CA LEU A 23 -4.24 14.76 24.87
C LEU A 23 -5.19 13.56 24.71
N ARG A 24 -6.42 13.86 24.31
CA ARG A 24 -7.29 12.85 23.73
C ARG A 24 -6.50 12.35 22.54
N ALA A 25 -5.87 11.19 22.72
CA ALA A 25 -5.48 10.38 21.58
C ALA A 25 -6.73 10.34 20.70
N ALA A 26 -6.66 10.96 19.53
CA ALA A 26 -7.76 10.94 18.59
C ALA A 26 -8.03 9.45 18.35
N GLN A 27 -9.13 8.94 18.92
CA GLN A 27 -9.61 7.61 18.62
C GLN A 27 -9.83 7.60 17.10
N GLN A 28 -9.03 6.81 16.40
CA GLN A 28 -9.28 6.57 14.98
C GLN A 28 -10.73 6.12 14.86
N PRO A 29 -11.50 6.68 13.90
CA PRO A 29 -12.87 6.27 13.71
C PRO A 29 -12.91 4.75 13.56
N ALA A 30 -13.91 4.12 14.18
CA ALA A 30 -14.09 2.68 14.09
C ALA A 30 -14.12 2.30 12.62
N ALA A 31 -13.25 1.37 12.21
CA ALA A 31 -13.14 0.95 10.82
C ALA A 31 -14.50 0.43 10.33
N GLY A 32 -15.09 1.13 9.38
CA GLY A 32 -16.34 0.73 8.75
C GLY A 32 -16.10 -0.41 7.77
N VAL A 33 -17.03 -1.37 7.70
CA VAL A 33 -16.97 -2.43 6.67
C VAL A 33 -17.86 -2.02 5.50
N ARG A 34 -17.28 -1.86 4.32
CA ARG A 34 -18.03 -1.68 3.08
C ARG A 34 -18.19 -3.03 2.38
N ARG A 35 -19.39 -3.59 2.40
CA ARG A 35 -19.66 -4.85 1.70
C ARG A 35 -19.65 -4.66 0.18
N LEU A 36 -18.99 -5.57 -0.52
CA LEU A 36 -18.99 -5.66 -1.99
C LEU A 36 -19.90 -6.80 -2.47
N THR A 37 -19.99 -7.88 -1.67
CA THR A 37 -20.92 -8.99 -1.81
C THR A 37 -21.37 -9.42 -0.41
N ASP A 38 -22.19 -10.45 -0.29
CA ASP A 38 -22.63 -10.98 1.01
C ASP A 38 -21.45 -11.47 1.86
N ASN A 39 -20.43 -12.04 1.22
CA ASN A 39 -19.29 -12.69 1.88
C ASN A 39 -17.96 -11.91 1.72
N LEU A 40 -17.93 -10.83 0.94
CA LEU A 40 -16.73 -10.05 0.70
C LEU A 40 -16.94 -8.57 0.98
N GLY A 41 -15.99 -7.97 1.67
CA GLY A 41 -16.02 -6.54 2.01
C GLY A 41 -14.63 -5.92 2.06
N ILE A 42 -14.61 -4.62 2.25
CA ILE A 42 -13.40 -3.82 2.48
C ILE A 42 -13.52 -3.17 3.84
N ILE A 43 -12.46 -3.23 4.61
CA ILE A 43 -12.27 -2.53 5.87
C ILE A 43 -11.22 -1.45 5.64
N GLU A 44 -11.59 -0.19 5.87
CA GLU A 44 -10.63 0.90 5.83
C GLU A 44 -9.86 0.94 7.15
N ALA A 45 -8.67 0.37 7.15
CA ALA A 45 -7.82 0.26 8.32
C ALA A 45 -6.74 1.36 8.29
N GLY A 46 -6.92 2.44 9.06
CA GLY A 46 -5.94 3.52 9.12
C GLY A 46 -5.67 4.21 7.78
N GLY A 47 -6.67 4.20 6.88
CA GLY A 47 -6.61 4.78 5.53
C GLY A 47 -6.26 3.78 4.43
N SER A 48 -5.75 2.59 4.72
CA SER A 48 -5.56 1.54 3.73
C SER A 48 -6.76 0.58 3.65
N ASN A 49 -7.00 0.02 2.49
CA ASN A 49 -8.04 -0.96 2.24
C ASN A 49 -7.55 -2.37 2.60
N VAL A 50 -8.20 -3.00 3.55
CA VAL A 50 -8.04 -4.43 3.83
C VAL A 50 -9.25 -5.15 3.24
N VAL A 51 -9.03 -6.07 2.30
CA VAL A 51 -10.11 -6.90 1.77
C VAL A 51 -10.34 -8.07 2.72
N VAL A 52 -11.61 -8.33 3.04
CA VAL A 52 -12.02 -9.48 3.87
C VAL A 52 -13.01 -10.33 3.12
N PHE A 53 -12.78 -11.64 3.10
CA PHE A 53 -13.70 -12.65 2.59
C PHE A 53 -14.02 -13.66 3.69
N SER A 54 -15.32 -13.97 3.87
CA SER A 54 -15.81 -14.98 4.81
C SER A 54 -16.11 -16.28 4.05
N ALA A 55 -15.33 -17.31 4.35
CA ALA A 55 -15.49 -18.64 3.77
C ALA A 55 -16.47 -19.54 4.58
N GLY A 56 -17.16 -18.99 5.58
CA GLY A 56 -17.98 -19.74 6.51
C GLY A 56 -17.20 -20.26 7.72
N GLU A 57 -16.17 -21.04 7.48
CA GLU A 57 -15.32 -21.62 8.56
C GLU A 57 -14.15 -20.74 8.98
N GLY A 58 -13.84 -19.70 8.19
CA GLY A 58 -12.72 -18.81 8.45
C GLY A 58 -12.70 -17.61 7.51
N LEU A 59 -11.77 -16.70 7.77
CA LEU A 59 -11.58 -15.49 6.99
C LEU A 59 -10.33 -15.57 6.13
N VAL A 60 -10.42 -15.02 4.93
CA VAL A 60 -9.29 -14.66 4.08
C VAL A 60 -9.15 -13.15 4.04
N LEU A 61 -7.96 -12.65 4.33
CA LEU A 61 -7.63 -11.23 4.22
C LEU A 61 -6.68 -10.96 3.06
N VAL A 62 -6.77 -9.76 2.50
CA VAL A 62 -5.70 -9.17 1.67
C VAL A 62 -5.25 -7.91 2.37
N ASP A 63 -3.98 -7.90 2.76
CA ASP A 63 -3.30 -6.93 3.61
C ASP A 63 -3.83 -6.86 5.05
N SER A 64 -3.09 -6.18 5.92
CA SER A 64 -3.41 -6.08 7.34
C SER A 64 -3.43 -4.65 7.88
N GLY A 65 -3.29 -3.66 6.99
CA GLY A 65 -3.28 -2.25 7.35
C GLY A 65 -2.02 -1.78 8.08
N PRO A 66 -1.92 -0.47 8.37
CA PRO A 66 -0.77 0.13 9.03
C PRO A 66 -0.67 -0.29 10.50
N PRO A 67 0.51 -0.13 11.13
CA PRO A 67 0.67 -0.32 12.56
C PRO A 67 -0.35 0.47 13.37
N LYS A 68 -0.75 -0.05 14.52
CA LYS A 68 -1.72 0.56 15.45
C LYS A 68 -3.17 0.60 14.96
N SER A 69 -3.48 0.11 13.77
CA SER A 69 -4.87 -0.05 13.29
C SER A 69 -5.48 -1.40 13.71
N GLY A 70 -4.71 -2.30 14.33
CA GLY A 70 -5.07 -3.68 14.60
C GLY A 70 -6.33 -3.87 15.45
N ASP A 71 -6.53 -3.06 16.49
CA ASP A 71 -7.72 -3.14 17.33
C ASP A 71 -9.00 -2.79 16.53
N GLY A 72 -8.93 -1.70 15.75
CA GLY A 72 -10.04 -1.28 14.88
C GLY A 72 -10.32 -2.33 13.80
N LEU A 73 -9.28 -2.87 13.17
CA LEU A 73 -9.40 -3.92 12.17
C LEU A 73 -10.03 -5.19 12.77
N THR A 74 -9.56 -5.63 13.94
CA THR A 74 -10.09 -6.82 14.62
C THR A 74 -11.57 -6.62 15.02
N ALA A 75 -11.95 -5.44 15.51
CA ALA A 75 -13.32 -5.11 15.82
C ALA A 75 -14.22 -5.12 14.57
N ALA A 76 -13.74 -4.58 13.45
CA ALA A 76 -14.45 -4.59 12.17
C ALA A 76 -14.61 -6.01 11.61
N LEU A 77 -13.58 -6.86 11.69
CA LEU A 77 -13.65 -8.27 11.31
C LEU A 77 -14.70 -9.03 12.14
N LYS A 78 -14.72 -8.79 13.44
CA LYS A 78 -15.75 -9.36 14.34
C LYS A 78 -17.17 -8.90 13.97
N SER A 79 -17.34 -7.64 13.61
CA SER A 79 -18.62 -7.12 13.13
C SER A 79 -19.04 -7.72 11.78
N PHE A 80 -18.05 -8.00 10.90
CA PHE A 80 -18.31 -8.55 9.57
C PHE A 80 -18.71 -10.02 9.61
N ALA A 81 -18.01 -10.86 10.40
CA ALA A 81 -18.13 -12.32 10.36
C ALA A 81 -18.18 -12.98 11.75
N GLY A 82 -18.49 -12.24 12.81
CA GLY A 82 -18.61 -12.80 14.16
C GLY A 82 -17.27 -13.24 14.74
N SER A 83 -17.19 -14.49 15.22
CA SER A 83 -15.99 -15.05 15.85
C SER A 83 -15.07 -15.82 14.89
N ALA A 84 -15.32 -15.73 13.58
CA ALA A 84 -14.50 -16.41 12.59
C ALA A 84 -13.04 -15.93 12.64
N LYS A 85 -12.11 -16.88 12.60
CA LYS A 85 -10.67 -16.60 12.64
C LYS A 85 -10.12 -16.35 11.25
N VAL A 86 -9.12 -15.49 11.15
CA VAL A 86 -8.33 -15.35 9.93
C VAL A 86 -7.50 -16.63 9.74
N GLN A 87 -7.74 -17.33 8.65
CA GLN A 87 -7.00 -18.54 8.26
C GLN A 87 -5.90 -18.23 7.25
N THR A 88 -6.16 -17.27 6.35
CA THR A 88 -5.22 -16.87 5.31
C THR A 88 -5.14 -15.36 5.24
N LEU A 89 -3.92 -14.84 5.17
CA LEU A 89 -3.61 -13.44 4.95
C LEU A 89 -2.68 -13.32 3.74
N PHE A 90 -3.11 -12.64 2.70
CA PHE A 90 -2.25 -12.25 1.61
C PHE A 90 -1.60 -10.89 1.91
N ASN A 91 -0.29 -10.74 1.66
CA ASN A 91 0.32 -9.43 1.59
C ASN A 91 0.56 -9.05 0.13
N THR A 92 -0.03 -7.95 -0.30
CA THR A 92 0.13 -7.45 -1.68
C THR A 92 1.57 -7.04 -1.96
N HIS A 93 2.28 -6.50 -0.96
CA HIS A 93 3.69 -6.17 -0.98
C HIS A 93 4.23 -6.00 0.46
N TYR A 94 5.49 -5.56 0.63
CA TYR A 94 6.17 -5.59 1.93
C TYR A 94 5.98 -4.35 2.80
N HIS A 95 5.44 -3.23 2.28
CA HIS A 95 5.35 -1.98 3.03
C HIS A 95 4.55 -2.11 4.32
N LEU A 96 4.97 -1.34 5.32
CA LEU A 96 4.45 -1.45 6.68
C LEU A 96 2.99 -1.01 6.80
N ASP A 97 2.53 -0.12 5.94
CA ASP A 97 1.15 0.32 5.87
C ASP A 97 0.17 -0.74 5.33
N GLN A 98 0.70 -1.84 4.77
CA GLN A 98 -0.06 -3.01 4.33
C GLN A 98 0.17 -4.23 5.21
N THR A 99 1.32 -4.32 5.89
CA THR A 99 1.74 -5.50 6.67
C THR A 99 1.81 -5.24 8.17
N GLY A 100 1.37 -4.06 8.63
CA GLY A 100 1.60 -3.56 9.99
C GLY A 100 0.96 -4.36 11.11
N ASN A 101 -0.04 -5.19 10.82
CA ASN A 101 -0.71 -6.03 11.81
C ASN A 101 -0.57 -7.54 11.52
N ASN A 102 0.40 -7.94 10.70
CA ASN A 102 0.65 -9.35 10.38
C ASN A 102 0.82 -10.21 11.64
N GLU A 103 1.55 -9.72 12.65
CA GLU A 103 1.82 -10.45 13.89
C GLU A 103 0.54 -10.84 14.64
N ILE A 104 -0.49 -9.99 14.60
CA ILE A 104 -1.79 -10.25 15.25
C ILE A 104 -2.42 -11.51 14.62
N PHE A 105 -2.44 -11.58 13.29
CA PHE A 105 -3.05 -12.70 12.58
C PHE A 105 -2.19 -13.96 12.60
N ALA A 106 -0.87 -13.80 12.54
CA ALA A 106 0.07 -14.91 12.72
C ALA A 106 -0.06 -15.57 14.10
N ALA A 107 -0.20 -14.77 15.17
CA ALA A 107 -0.46 -15.27 16.52
C ALA A 107 -1.81 -16.02 16.61
N GLY A 108 -2.79 -15.67 15.77
CA GLY A 108 -4.06 -16.37 15.61
C GLY A 108 -3.98 -17.66 14.79
N GLY A 109 -2.81 -17.99 14.22
CA GLY A 109 -2.56 -19.16 13.40
C GLY A 109 -2.80 -18.97 11.91
N ALA A 110 -2.95 -17.73 11.42
CA ALA A 110 -3.11 -17.47 10.00
C ALA A 110 -1.86 -17.84 9.19
N ILE A 111 -2.07 -18.44 8.02
CA ILE A 111 -1.01 -18.58 7.01
C ILE A 111 -0.88 -17.27 6.27
N ILE A 112 0.32 -16.69 6.26
CA ILE A 112 0.61 -15.46 5.52
C ILE A 112 1.24 -15.84 4.17
N ILE A 113 0.58 -15.46 3.08
CA ILE A 113 0.99 -15.75 1.70
C ILE A 113 1.44 -14.45 1.02
N ALA A 114 2.61 -14.47 0.39
CA ALA A 114 3.13 -13.36 -0.39
C ALA A 114 4.11 -13.83 -1.47
N HIS A 115 4.51 -12.93 -2.36
CA HIS A 115 5.64 -13.17 -3.24
C HIS A 115 6.95 -13.35 -2.43
N ASP A 116 7.88 -14.16 -2.91
CA ASP A 116 9.13 -14.43 -2.21
C ASP A 116 9.96 -13.15 -1.96
N ARG A 117 9.96 -12.21 -2.89
CA ARG A 117 10.59 -10.89 -2.72
C ARG A 117 10.02 -10.10 -1.54
N THR A 118 8.71 -10.15 -1.33
CA THR A 118 8.05 -9.51 -0.17
C THR A 118 8.62 -10.06 1.14
N ARG A 119 8.76 -11.39 1.25
CA ARG A 119 9.38 -12.00 2.43
C ARG A 119 10.85 -11.61 2.59
N GLN A 120 11.63 -11.58 1.50
CA GLN A 120 13.04 -11.18 1.53
C GLN A 120 13.20 -9.76 2.09
N TRP A 121 12.40 -8.79 1.63
CA TRP A 121 12.43 -7.42 2.13
C TRP A 121 12.02 -7.34 3.61
N MET A 122 11.00 -8.05 4.02
CA MET A 122 10.57 -8.07 5.42
C MET A 122 11.59 -8.74 6.36
N ALA A 123 12.39 -9.65 5.84
CA ALA A 123 13.35 -10.45 6.63
C ALA A 123 14.77 -9.86 6.67
N SER A 124 15.02 -8.75 5.99
CA SER A 124 16.36 -8.17 5.85
C SER A 124 16.44 -6.77 6.43
N ASP A 125 17.59 -6.43 6.99
CA ASP A 125 17.95 -5.03 7.21
C ASP A 125 18.39 -4.42 5.88
N TYR A 126 17.94 -3.20 5.57
CA TYR A 126 18.34 -2.52 4.34
C TYR A 126 18.45 -1.00 4.54
N TRP A 127 19.31 -0.40 3.73
CA TRP A 127 19.51 1.04 3.71
C TRP A 127 18.47 1.69 2.79
N VAL A 128 17.79 2.74 3.26
CA VAL A 128 16.86 3.55 2.47
C VAL A 128 17.56 4.85 2.05
N PRO A 129 18.08 4.95 0.81
CA PRO A 129 18.94 6.08 0.42
C PRO A 129 18.23 7.43 0.50
N ALA A 130 16.96 7.50 0.12
CA ALA A 130 16.18 8.74 0.11
C ALA A 130 15.91 9.29 1.53
N GLU A 131 15.99 8.46 2.55
CA GLU A 131 15.73 8.81 3.94
C GLU A 131 16.99 8.73 4.81
N GLU A 132 18.13 8.38 4.22
CA GLU A 132 19.43 8.24 4.89
C GLU A 132 19.37 7.41 6.18
N ARG A 133 18.58 6.35 6.18
CA ARG A 133 18.38 5.50 7.35
C ARG A 133 18.38 4.01 7.01
N TYR A 134 18.70 3.20 8.01
CA TYR A 134 18.49 1.76 7.95
C TYR A 134 17.06 1.41 8.40
N GLU A 135 16.38 0.65 7.57
CA GLU A 135 15.17 -0.08 7.95
C GLU A 135 15.57 -1.44 8.50
N LYS A 136 15.02 -1.79 9.65
CA LYS A 136 15.28 -3.08 10.29
C LYS A 136 14.34 -4.16 9.79
N ALA A 137 14.85 -5.39 9.72
CA ALA A 137 14.03 -6.55 9.47
C ALA A 137 12.82 -6.58 10.40
N ARG A 138 11.67 -6.96 9.86
CA ARG A 138 10.46 -7.14 10.67
C ARG A 138 10.64 -8.30 11.64
N PRO A 139 9.92 -8.32 12.78
CA PRO A 139 9.87 -9.49 13.62
C PRO A 139 9.48 -10.73 12.81
N LYS A 140 10.11 -11.87 13.08
CA LYS A 140 9.87 -13.12 12.33
C LYS A 140 8.39 -13.52 12.29
N ALA A 141 7.63 -13.19 13.34
CA ALA A 141 6.20 -13.45 13.42
C ALA A 141 5.38 -12.66 12.36
N ALA A 142 5.92 -11.56 11.83
CA ALA A 142 5.27 -10.79 10.77
C ALA A 142 5.54 -11.31 9.35
N TRP A 143 6.50 -12.23 9.18
CA TRP A 143 6.93 -12.65 7.84
C TRP A 143 5.89 -13.57 7.18
N PRO A 144 5.77 -13.52 5.84
CA PRO A 144 5.05 -14.53 5.08
C PRO A 144 5.56 -15.95 5.43
N THR A 145 4.64 -16.84 5.77
CA THR A 145 4.94 -18.23 6.10
C THR A 145 4.92 -19.13 4.88
N GLN A 146 4.22 -18.70 3.83
CA GLN A 146 4.17 -19.35 2.53
C GLN A 146 4.50 -18.32 1.45
N THR A 147 5.42 -18.67 0.53
CA THR A 147 5.80 -17.80 -0.59
C THR A 147 5.62 -18.52 -1.93
N PHE A 148 5.55 -17.73 -2.99
CA PHE A 148 5.48 -18.21 -4.36
C PHE A 148 6.27 -17.26 -5.30
N LEU A 149 6.57 -17.71 -6.53
CA LEU A 149 7.37 -16.96 -7.50
C LEU A 149 6.57 -16.41 -8.68
N ASP A 150 5.55 -17.13 -9.15
CA ASP A 150 4.78 -16.75 -10.34
C ASP A 150 3.30 -16.55 -9.99
N LYS A 151 2.61 -17.63 -9.71
CA LYS A 151 1.17 -17.61 -9.42
C LYS A 151 0.76 -18.82 -8.58
N GLY A 152 -0.41 -18.71 -7.98
CA GLY A 152 -1.03 -19.81 -7.27
C GLY A 152 -2.53 -19.64 -7.20
N SER A 153 -3.17 -20.61 -6.61
CA SER A 153 -4.60 -20.56 -6.35
C SER A 153 -4.96 -21.36 -5.11
N LEU A 154 -6.05 -20.98 -4.45
CA LEU A 154 -6.63 -21.73 -3.35
C LEU A 154 -8.17 -21.66 -3.41
N LYS A 155 -8.83 -22.57 -2.71
CA LYS A 155 -10.27 -22.50 -2.47
C LYS A 155 -10.55 -22.12 -1.03
N ALA A 156 -11.50 -21.21 -0.85
CA ALA A 156 -12.03 -20.81 0.45
C ALA A 156 -13.56 -20.96 0.43
N GLY A 157 -14.07 -22.05 0.97
CA GLY A 157 -15.46 -22.46 0.75
C GLY A 157 -15.76 -22.64 -0.74
N ALA A 158 -16.77 -21.94 -1.25
CA ALA A 158 -17.12 -21.97 -2.67
C ALA A 158 -16.30 -20.97 -3.53
N GLU A 159 -15.49 -20.09 -2.93
CA GLU A 159 -14.72 -19.09 -3.64
C GLU A 159 -13.42 -19.69 -4.18
N GLN A 160 -13.14 -19.41 -5.45
CA GLN A 160 -11.83 -19.66 -6.07
C GLN A 160 -11.01 -18.37 -6.00
N ILE A 161 -9.86 -18.42 -5.34
CA ILE A 161 -8.96 -17.29 -5.19
C ILE A 161 -7.69 -17.56 -5.98
N ASP A 162 -7.50 -16.82 -7.08
CA ASP A 162 -6.27 -16.85 -7.86
C ASP A 162 -5.38 -15.69 -7.43
N TYR A 163 -4.07 -15.89 -7.35
CA TYR A 163 -3.11 -14.84 -7.04
C TYR A 163 -1.87 -14.99 -7.90
N GLY A 164 -1.21 -13.88 -8.16
CA GLY A 164 -0.04 -13.91 -9.02
C GLY A 164 0.83 -12.67 -8.90
N TYR A 165 2.06 -12.82 -9.37
CA TYR A 165 3.08 -11.80 -9.33
C TYR A 165 2.81 -10.67 -10.34
N LEU A 166 3.02 -9.44 -9.90
CA LEU A 166 2.96 -8.22 -10.69
C LEU A 166 4.38 -7.63 -10.74
N ILE A 167 5.11 -7.95 -11.81
CA ILE A 167 6.55 -7.73 -11.91
C ILE A 167 6.91 -6.24 -11.77
N GLU A 168 7.68 -5.90 -10.72
CA GLU A 168 8.39 -4.63 -10.56
C GLU A 168 7.48 -3.38 -10.73
N ALA A 169 6.25 -3.46 -10.23
CA ALA A 169 5.23 -2.42 -10.42
C ALA A 169 5.34 -1.25 -9.44
N HIS A 170 5.07 -1.51 -8.16
CA HIS A 170 5.20 -0.57 -7.05
C HIS A 170 6.40 -0.93 -6.17
N THR A 171 6.64 -2.22 -6.00
CA THR A 171 7.82 -2.84 -5.38
C THR A 171 8.33 -3.97 -6.26
N SER A 172 9.36 -4.70 -5.81
CA SER A 172 9.77 -5.93 -6.48
C SER A 172 8.93 -7.17 -6.11
N GLY A 173 7.95 -7.04 -5.23
CA GLY A 173 7.20 -8.18 -4.70
C GLY A 173 5.69 -8.04 -4.78
N ASP A 174 5.17 -7.19 -5.67
CA ASP A 174 3.74 -6.93 -5.78
C ASP A 174 2.97 -8.14 -6.29
N ILE A 175 1.77 -8.34 -5.76
CA ILE A 175 0.85 -9.39 -6.21
C ILE A 175 -0.55 -8.84 -6.41
N TYR A 176 -1.31 -9.54 -7.25
CA TYR A 176 -2.77 -9.45 -7.23
C TYR A 176 -3.38 -10.61 -6.47
N VAL A 177 -4.60 -10.39 -5.93
CA VAL A 177 -5.44 -11.46 -5.35
C VAL A 177 -6.83 -11.33 -5.95
N PHE A 178 -7.27 -12.34 -6.70
CA PHE A 178 -8.51 -12.34 -7.45
C PHE A 178 -9.53 -13.34 -6.89
N PHE A 179 -10.58 -12.84 -6.28
CA PHE A 179 -11.76 -13.59 -5.85
C PHE A 179 -12.66 -13.79 -7.08
N LYS A 180 -12.52 -14.95 -7.73
CA LYS A 180 -13.09 -15.21 -9.07
C LYS A 180 -14.61 -15.22 -9.09
N ASN A 181 -15.23 -15.87 -8.12
CA ASN A 181 -16.69 -15.98 -8.06
C ASN A 181 -17.33 -14.65 -7.65
N SER A 182 -16.69 -13.94 -6.73
CA SER A 182 -17.09 -12.57 -6.31
C SER A 182 -16.75 -11.50 -7.36
N ASN A 183 -15.89 -11.80 -8.32
CA ASN A 183 -15.34 -10.90 -9.33
C ASN A 183 -14.73 -9.63 -8.73
N VAL A 184 -13.92 -9.81 -7.68
CA VAL A 184 -13.22 -8.75 -6.94
C VAL A 184 -11.71 -9.00 -7.01
N LEU A 185 -10.96 -8.01 -7.44
CA LEU A 185 -9.53 -8.08 -7.71
C LEU A 185 -8.78 -7.05 -6.88
N ALA A 186 -8.06 -7.48 -5.84
CA ALA A 186 -7.17 -6.64 -5.05
C ALA A 186 -5.81 -6.54 -5.76
N VAL A 187 -5.29 -5.31 -5.88
CA VAL A 187 -4.06 -5.02 -6.64
C VAL A 187 -3.02 -4.21 -5.85
N GLY A 188 -3.26 -3.96 -4.56
CA GLY A 188 -2.34 -3.17 -3.75
C GLY A 188 -2.10 -1.77 -4.31
N ASP A 189 -0.87 -1.29 -4.21
CA ASP A 189 -0.44 0.04 -4.68
C ASP A 189 -0.08 0.09 -6.17
N VAL A 190 -0.39 -0.96 -6.94
CA VAL A 190 -0.32 -0.94 -8.41
C VAL A 190 -1.35 0.03 -9.00
N ALA A 191 -2.45 0.31 -8.29
CA ALA A 191 -3.39 1.38 -8.58
C ALA A 191 -3.34 2.48 -7.52
N SER A 192 -3.38 3.74 -7.93
CA SER A 192 -3.27 4.90 -7.03
C SER A 192 -4.29 5.99 -7.38
N PRO A 193 -5.60 5.73 -7.26
CA PRO A 193 -6.64 6.69 -7.71
C PRO A 193 -6.65 7.99 -6.90
N GLN A 194 -6.16 8.00 -5.67
CA GLN A 194 -6.19 9.17 -4.76
C GLN A 194 -4.83 9.70 -4.35
N ARG A 195 -3.76 8.97 -4.66
CA ARG A 195 -2.37 9.34 -4.31
C ARG A 195 -1.54 9.42 -5.57
N ASP A 196 -0.43 10.16 -5.52
CA ASP A 196 0.56 10.03 -6.57
C ASP A 196 1.08 8.59 -6.59
N PRO A 197 1.28 8.00 -7.77
CA PRO A 197 1.84 6.66 -7.86
C PRO A 197 3.21 6.62 -7.20
N ALA A 198 3.41 5.73 -6.26
CA ALA A 198 4.72 5.51 -5.67
C ALA A 198 5.45 4.42 -6.46
N LEU A 199 6.71 4.65 -6.74
CA LEU A 199 7.62 3.71 -7.38
C LEU A 199 8.79 3.49 -6.41
N ASP A 200 8.79 2.37 -5.73
CA ASP A 200 9.90 1.99 -4.86
C ASP A 200 11.06 1.47 -5.73
N TYR A 201 11.69 2.41 -6.47
CA TYR A 201 12.79 2.11 -7.39
C TYR A 201 13.94 1.39 -6.68
N PHE A 202 14.09 1.62 -5.40
CA PHE A 202 15.11 1.04 -4.58
C PHE A 202 14.97 -0.49 -4.50
N THR A 203 13.74 -1.01 -4.44
CA THR A 203 13.47 -2.46 -4.47
C THR A 203 13.33 -3.01 -5.88
N GLY A 204 13.36 -2.18 -6.91
CA GLY A 204 13.31 -2.58 -8.30
C GLY A 204 12.05 -2.14 -9.06
N ALA A 205 11.16 -1.38 -8.41
CA ALA A 205 9.98 -0.84 -9.11
C ALA A 205 10.38 0.21 -10.15
N TRP A 206 9.62 0.27 -11.23
CA TRP A 206 9.81 1.27 -12.27
C TRP A 206 8.53 1.50 -13.08
N ILE A 207 8.46 2.63 -13.77
CA ILE A 207 7.24 3.02 -14.51
C ILE A 207 6.83 1.99 -15.58
N GLY A 208 7.78 1.34 -16.25
CA GLY A 208 7.49 0.29 -17.22
C GLY A 208 6.91 -0.97 -16.59
N GLY A 209 7.49 -1.45 -15.48
CA GLY A 209 6.95 -2.58 -14.73
C GLY A 209 5.53 -2.30 -14.22
N ARG A 210 5.26 -1.05 -13.77
CA ARG A 210 3.91 -0.65 -13.37
C ARG A 210 2.92 -0.76 -14.51
N VAL A 211 3.25 -0.27 -15.70
CA VAL A 211 2.38 -0.37 -16.88
C VAL A 211 2.14 -1.83 -17.26
N ASP A 212 3.20 -2.65 -17.31
CA ASP A 212 3.11 -4.07 -17.65
C ASP A 212 2.24 -4.83 -16.62
N ALA A 213 2.38 -4.53 -15.33
CA ALA A 213 1.54 -5.08 -14.27
C ALA A 213 0.06 -4.68 -14.42
N MET A 214 -0.20 -3.42 -14.78
CA MET A 214 -1.56 -2.95 -15.05
C MET A 214 -2.16 -3.65 -16.28
N ASP A 215 -1.38 -3.96 -17.30
CA ASP A 215 -1.82 -4.76 -18.44
C ASP A 215 -2.19 -6.20 -18.05
N VAL A 216 -1.44 -6.82 -17.12
CA VAL A 216 -1.81 -8.13 -16.54
C VAL A 216 -3.17 -8.04 -15.85
N VAL A 217 -3.40 -7.03 -15.01
CA VAL A 217 -4.67 -6.80 -14.31
C VAL A 217 -5.83 -6.63 -15.30
N LEU A 218 -5.65 -5.83 -16.36
CA LEU A 218 -6.65 -5.65 -17.40
C LEU A 218 -6.95 -6.94 -18.17
N LYS A 219 -5.94 -7.78 -18.40
CA LYS A 219 -6.09 -9.06 -19.11
C LYS A 219 -6.91 -10.08 -18.32
N ILE A 220 -6.77 -10.12 -17.01
CA ILE A 220 -7.48 -11.10 -16.14
C ILE A 220 -8.85 -10.60 -15.66
N SER A 221 -9.13 -9.30 -15.77
CA SER A 221 -10.39 -8.67 -15.38
C SER A 221 -11.39 -8.56 -16.55
N ASN A 222 -12.65 -8.32 -16.22
CA ASN A 222 -13.72 -8.00 -17.16
C ASN A 222 -14.44 -6.73 -16.70
N ASP A 223 -15.39 -6.24 -17.49
CA ASP A 223 -16.06 -4.95 -17.25
C ASP A 223 -16.89 -4.90 -15.95
N GLN A 224 -17.20 -6.06 -15.36
CA GLN A 224 -17.89 -6.17 -14.08
C GLN A 224 -16.93 -6.33 -12.89
N THR A 225 -15.63 -6.48 -13.15
CA THR A 225 -14.63 -6.67 -12.09
C THR A 225 -14.51 -5.41 -11.23
N LYS A 226 -14.62 -5.59 -9.92
CA LYS A 226 -14.35 -4.54 -8.93
C LYS A 226 -12.87 -4.61 -8.58
N ILE A 227 -12.11 -3.58 -8.96
CA ILE A 227 -10.66 -3.51 -8.70
C ILE A 227 -10.43 -2.71 -7.42
N VAL A 228 -9.77 -3.33 -6.44
CA VAL A 228 -9.53 -2.75 -5.12
C VAL A 228 -8.07 -2.32 -5.01
N PRO A 229 -7.78 -1.00 -4.99
CA PRO A 229 -6.46 -0.48 -4.70
C PRO A 229 -6.15 -0.54 -3.20
N ALA A 230 -4.88 -0.38 -2.81
CA ALA A 230 -4.51 -0.25 -1.41
C ALA A 230 -5.13 0.99 -0.75
N TYR A 231 -5.39 2.05 -1.52
CA TYR A 231 -5.95 3.31 -1.03
C TYR A 231 -7.01 3.86 -1.97
N GLY A 232 -8.09 4.35 -1.38
CA GLY A 232 -9.13 5.04 -2.13
C GLY A 232 -10.29 4.14 -2.56
N PRO A 233 -11.13 4.62 -3.49
CA PRO A 233 -12.34 3.91 -3.89
C PRO A 233 -12.04 2.66 -4.70
N VAL A 234 -12.98 1.73 -4.69
CA VAL A 234 -13.00 0.61 -5.67
C VAL A 234 -13.16 1.20 -7.06
N MET A 235 -12.35 0.70 -7.97
CA MET A 235 -12.31 1.12 -9.35
C MET A 235 -13.07 0.14 -10.25
N THR A 236 -13.72 0.69 -11.25
CA THR A 236 -14.16 -0.07 -12.41
C THR A 236 -12.95 -0.41 -13.30
N ARG A 237 -13.10 -1.39 -14.18
CA ARG A 237 -12.08 -1.70 -15.18
C ARG A 237 -11.77 -0.51 -16.10
N ALA A 238 -12.76 0.32 -16.42
CA ALA A 238 -12.58 1.51 -17.25
C ALA A 238 -11.74 2.58 -16.55
N GLU A 239 -12.00 2.85 -15.26
CA GLU A 239 -11.20 3.78 -14.46
C GLU A 239 -9.75 3.28 -14.28
N PHE A 240 -9.58 1.99 -14.06
CA PHE A 240 -8.25 1.39 -13.96
C PHE A 240 -7.49 1.47 -15.29
N LYS A 241 -8.19 1.24 -16.42
CA LYS A 241 -7.61 1.42 -17.75
C LYS A 241 -7.19 2.87 -18.00
N ALA A 242 -7.99 3.85 -17.58
CA ALA A 242 -7.62 5.26 -17.72
C ALA A 242 -6.35 5.60 -16.93
N GLU A 243 -6.20 5.06 -15.72
CA GLU A 243 -4.95 5.22 -14.95
C GLU A 243 -3.77 4.53 -15.65
N ARG A 244 -3.95 3.34 -16.18
CA ARG A 244 -2.93 2.64 -16.96
C ARG A 244 -2.49 3.44 -18.19
N ASP A 245 -3.43 4.00 -18.94
CA ASP A 245 -3.13 4.79 -20.13
C ASP A 245 -2.37 6.08 -19.76
N LEU A 246 -2.73 6.70 -18.64
CA LEU A 246 -1.97 7.81 -18.07
C LEU A 246 -0.53 7.42 -17.71
N MET A 247 -0.32 6.26 -17.07
CA MET A 247 1.03 5.78 -16.74
C MET A 247 1.85 5.47 -17.99
N GLU A 248 1.22 4.96 -19.05
CA GLU A 248 1.87 4.75 -20.33
C GLU A 248 2.29 6.08 -21.00
N GLU A 249 1.43 7.09 -20.94
CA GLU A 249 1.78 8.42 -21.44
C GLU A 249 2.97 9.02 -20.66
N VAL A 250 2.96 8.90 -19.33
CA VAL A 250 4.08 9.32 -18.48
C VAL A 250 5.35 8.56 -18.88
N ARG A 251 5.28 7.24 -19.01
CA ARG A 251 6.39 6.40 -19.44
C ARG A 251 6.99 6.88 -20.75
N ALA A 252 6.15 7.10 -21.76
CA ALA A 252 6.61 7.53 -23.09
C ALA A 252 7.32 8.89 -23.04
N ARG A 253 6.79 9.85 -22.28
CA ARG A 253 7.41 11.17 -22.10
C ARG A 253 8.75 11.08 -21.40
N LEU A 254 8.84 10.31 -20.30
CA LEU A 254 10.07 10.15 -19.52
C LEU A 254 11.15 9.42 -20.33
N PHE A 255 10.79 8.40 -21.10
CA PHE A 255 11.74 7.69 -21.98
C PHE A 255 12.40 8.62 -22.98
N LYS A 256 11.64 9.53 -23.58
CA LYS A 256 12.18 10.50 -24.52
C LYS A 256 13.23 11.38 -23.85
N GLN A 257 12.90 11.96 -22.70
CA GLN A 257 13.79 12.90 -22.00
C GLN A 257 15.02 12.24 -21.38
N VAL A 258 14.88 11.03 -20.80
CA VAL A 258 16.04 10.27 -20.32
C VAL A 258 17.04 9.99 -21.46
N ARG A 259 16.57 9.70 -22.67
CA ARG A 259 17.45 9.54 -23.85
C ARG A 259 18.11 10.84 -24.31
N GLU A 260 17.49 11.98 -24.06
CA GLU A 260 18.04 13.31 -24.32
C GLU A 260 19.04 13.74 -23.23
N GLY A 261 19.14 13.00 -22.13
CA GLY A 261 20.04 13.24 -21.01
C GLY A 261 19.46 14.07 -19.89
N ASP A 262 18.17 14.37 -19.93
CA ASP A 262 17.49 15.20 -18.95
C ASP A 262 17.37 14.48 -17.59
N GLY A 263 17.66 15.23 -16.51
CA GLY A 263 17.40 14.81 -15.14
C GLY A 263 15.98 15.13 -14.67
N PRO A 264 15.58 14.68 -13.47
CA PRO A 264 14.23 14.95 -12.93
C PRO A 264 13.88 16.43 -12.83
N GLU A 265 14.87 17.29 -12.55
CA GLU A 265 14.68 18.73 -12.43
C GLU A 265 14.46 19.38 -13.80
N ASP A 266 15.27 19.02 -14.80
CA ASP A 266 15.11 19.49 -16.18
C ASP A 266 13.74 19.09 -16.75
N MET A 267 13.32 17.85 -16.49
CA MET A 267 12.01 17.32 -16.90
C MET A 267 10.85 18.11 -16.26
N LEU A 268 10.97 18.46 -14.98
CA LEU A 268 9.94 19.22 -14.29
C LEU A 268 9.85 20.64 -14.85
N GLU A 269 10.98 21.32 -15.03
CA GLU A 269 11.08 22.66 -15.63
C GLU A 269 10.59 22.66 -17.09
N GLY A 270 10.95 21.64 -17.85
CA GLY A 270 10.48 21.39 -19.22
C GLY A 270 8.99 21.07 -19.31
N GLY A 271 8.33 20.86 -18.18
CA GLY A 271 6.88 20.66 -18.11
C GLY A 271 6.41 19.29 -18.58
N VAL A 272 7.21 18.24 -18.37
CA VAL A 272 6.87 16.85 -18.76
C VAL A 272 5.52 16.39 -18.21
N MET A 273 5.13 16.88 -17.02
CA MET A 273 3.84 16.58 -16.37
C MET A 273 2.68 17.42 -16.88
N LYS A 274 2.94 18.43 -17.73
CA LYS A 274 1.93 19.39 -18.18
C LYS A 274 0.90 18.72 -19.11
N GLY A 275 -0.38 18.99 -18.82
CA GLY A 275 -1.49 18.46 -19.64
C GLY A 275 -1.84 16.99 -19.36
N LEU A 276 -1.19 16.32 -18.41
CA LEU A 276 -1.62 14.99 -17.94
C LEU A 276 -2.96 15.10 -17.21
N ALA A 277 -3.83 14.14 -17.42
CA ALA A 277 -5.19 14.09 -16.85
C ALA A 277 -5.16 13.69 -15.35
N ARG A 278 -4.31 14.34 -14.56
CA ARG A 278 -4.14 14.07 -13.13
C ARG A 278 -3.64 15.32 -12.40
N THR A 279 -4.17 15.56 -11.19
CA THR A 279 -3.60 16.51 -10.26
C THR A 279 -2.53 15.81 -9.43
N TRP A 280 -1.30 16.26 -9.53
CA TRP A 280 -0.16 15.72 -8.80
C TRP A 280 0.04 16.48 -7.48
N LYS A 281 0.29 15.76 -6.39
CA LYS A 281 0.57 16.34 -5.07
C LYS A 281 2.04 16.70 -4.90
N ASP A 282 2.92 15.79 -5.33
CA ASP A 282 4.37 15.95 -5.32
C ASP A 282 4.99 15.43 -6.62
N PRO A 283 4.86 16.19 -7.72
CA PRO A 283 5.41 15.77 -9.01
C PRO A 283 6.93 15.63 -9.01
N LYS A 284 7.64 16.40 -8.16
CA LYS A 284 9.10 16.32 -8.05
C LYS A 284 9.54 14.96 -7.51
N LYS A 285 8.93 14.50 -6.42
CA LYS A 285 9.21 13.17 -5.86
C LYS A 285 8.88 12.07 -6.85
N PHE A 286 7.70 12.13 -7.48
CA PHE A 286 7.31 11.14 -8.47
C PHE A 286 8.31 11.04 -9.63
N LEU A 287 8.72 12.19 -10.19
CA LEU A 287 9.70 12.23 -11.28
C LEU A 287 11.06 11.68 -10.85
N TYR A 288 11.50 12.03 -9.64
CA TYR A 288 12.75 11.49 -9.10
C TYR A 288 12.71 9.96 -9.02
N ASP A 289 11.67 9.39 -8.42
CA ASP A 289 11.53 7.93 -8.26
C ASP A 289 11.41 7.25 -9.65
N ALA A 290 10.65 7.84 -10.57
CA ALA A 290 10.48 7.32 -11.92
C ALA A 290 11.78 7.33 -12.72
N CYS A 291 12.56 8.42 -12.66
CA CYS A 291 13.87 8.52 -13.31
C CYS A 291 14.87 7.51 -12.75
N LYS A 292 14.92 7.36 -11.40
CA LYS A 292 15.80 6.36 -10.77
C LYS A 292 15.44 4.94 -11.20
N GLY A 293 14.14 4.61 -11.26
CA GLY A 293 13.67 3.33 -11.78
C GLY A 293 14.04 3.11 -13.24
N LEU A 294 13.91 4.14 -14.08
CA LEU A 294 14.31 4.07 -15.50
C LEU A 294 15.82 3.85 -15.67
N TRP A 295 16.65 4.55 -14.91
CA TRP A 295 18.11 4.34 -14.96
C TRP A 295 18.50 2.92 -14.54
N ALA A 296 17.86 2.36 -13.52
CA ALA A 296 18.13 0.98 -13.11
C ALA A 296 17.72 -0.04 -14.18
N HIS A 297 16.80 0.33 -15.06
CA HIS A 297 16.30 -0.52 -16.15
C HIS A 297 16.71 -0.04 -17.55
N HIS A 298 17.78 0.74 -17.67
CA HIS A 298 18.20 1.34 -18.95
C HIS A 298 18.42 0.33 -20.06
N SER A 299 18.87 -0.89 -19.75
CA SER A 299 19.03 -1.97 -20.73
C SER A 299 17.69 -2.42 -21.35
N LYS A 300 16.57 -2.15 -20.69
CA LYS A 300 15.22 -2.42 -21.22
C LYS A 300 14.72 -1.29 -22.11
N LEU A 301 15.41 -0.15 -22.17
CA LEU A 301 15.04 1.03 -22.97
C LEU A 301 15.47 0.92 -24.42
N ASP A 302 16.46 0.10 -24.72
CA ASP A 302 16.98 -0.11 -26.07
C ASP A 302 16.74 -1.55 -26.51
N ARG A 303 15.93 -1.70 -27.59
CA ARG A 303 15.72 -3.01 -28.22
C ARG A 303 16.97 -3.55 -28.92
N ASN A 304 18.01 -2.72 -29.05
CA ASN A 304 19.23 -3.04 -29.79
C ASN A 304 20.43 -3.33 -28.88
N VAL A 305 20.26 -3.27 -27.55
CA VAL A 305 21.28 -3.74 -26.62
C VAL A 305 21.06 -5.24 -26.39
N VAL A 306 21.72 -6.03 -27.22
CA VAL A 306 21.87 -7.48 -27.04
C VAL A 306 23.12 -7.71 -26.21
#